data_6f5310488f895eccbfa52a8eb6fd3374
#
_entry.id   6f5310488f895eccbfa52a8eb6fd3374
#
_cell.length_a   1.000
_cell.length_b   1.000
_cell.length_c   1.000
_cell.angle_alpha   90.00
_cell.angle_beta   90.00
_cell.angle_gamma   90.00
#
_symmetry.space_group_name_H-M   'P 1'
#
loop_
_entity.id
_entity.type
_entity.pdbx_description
1 polymer ?
#
loop_
_entity_poly.entity_id
_entity_poly.type
_entity_poly.pdbx_seq_one_letter_code
_entity_poly.pdbx_strand_id
1 'polypeptide(L)'
;MKKTNYITHAAIIGAMYFALTHLQNFLVPNSTSWLIQFRASEALCVLALFTPAALPGLTIGCLLYNLSFAGALPLDFLVGSFATFLACGSMGLMRRFPLPALAMPALFNGILVGWELTLYFGENGFTMAAFGLSALQVAIGELAVLYTLGWLLYRTMTKTGMARRIFG
;
A
#
# COMPACT_ATOMS: atom_id res chain seq x y z
N MET A 1 -24.32 -1.33 -2.36
CA MET A 1 -23.76 -0.21 -3.18
C MET A 1 -24.14 -0.41 -4.65
N LYS A 2 -24.64 0.62 -5.36
CA LYS A 2 -24.90 0.52 -6.80
C LYS A 2 -23.59 0.29 -7.56
N LYS A 3 -23.62 -0.46 -8.68
CA LYS A 3 -22.42 -0.80 -9.47
C LYS A 3 -21.63 0.45 -9.92
N THR A 4 -22.35 1.50 -10.29
CA THR A 4 -21.76 2.79 -10.67
C THR A 4 -20.95 3.41 -9.51
N ASN A 5 -21.53 3.45 -8.30
CA ASN A 5 -20.83 3.99 -7.12
C ASN A 5 -19.56 3.19 -6.78
N TYR A 6 -19.61 1.87 -6.94
CA TYR A 6 -18.45 1.01 -6.73
C TYR A 6 -17.28 1.39 -7.65
N ILE A 7 -17.55 1.53 -8.95
CA ILE A 7 -16.53 1.89 -9.95
C ILE A 7 -16.00 3.31 -9.70
N THR A 8 -16.89 4.27 -9.39
CA THR A 8 -16.49 5.65 -9.09
C THR A 8 -15.59 5.71 -7.84
N HIS A 9 -15.94 5.01 -6.77
CA HIS A 9 -15.12 4.97 -5.56
C HIS A 9 -13.76 4.32 -5.85
N ALA A 10 -13.72 3.22 -6.59
CA ALA A 10 -12.46 2.58 -6.96
C ALA A 10 -11.56 3.52 -7.78
N ALA A 11 -12.12 4.22 -8.76
CA ALA A 11 -11.39 5.17 -9.59
C ALA A 11 -10.83 6.35 -8.77
N ILE A 12 -11.64 6.92 -7.87
CA ILE A 12 -11.20 8.03 -6.99
C ILE A 12 -10.08 7.55 -6.05
N ILE A 13 -10.25 6.39 -5.42
CA ILE A 13 -9.25 5.83 -4.50
C ILE A 13 -7.94 5.56 -5.24
N GLY A 14 -8.00 4.99 -6.45
CA GLY A 14 -6.81 4.75 -7.27
C GLY A 14 -6.12 6.04 -7.70
N ALA A 15 -6.88 7.04 -8.12
CA ALA A 15 -6.34 8.36 -8.44
C ALA A 15 -5.68 9.05 -7.24
N MET A 16 -6.27 8.93 -6.04
CA MET A 16 -5.68 9.46 -4.80
C MET A 16 -4.35 8.75 -4.48
N TYR A 17 -4.30 7.42 -4.57
CA TYR A 17 -3.07 6.67 -4.34
C TYR A 17 -1.97 7.12 -5.30
N PHE A 18 -2.27 7.14 -6.60
CA PHE A 18 -1.35 7.59 -7.65
C PHE A 18 -0.83 9.01 -7.40
N ALA A 19 -1.75 9.95 -7.18
CA ALA A 19 -1.39 11.36 -6.97
C ALA A 19 -0.56 11.56 -5.69
N LEU A 20 -0.93 10.93 -4.58
CA LEU A 20 -0.19 11.03 -3.31
C LEU A 20 1.21 10.47 -3.43
N THR A 21 1.38 9.33 -4.12
CA THR A 21 2.71 8.70 -4.28
C THR A 21 3.62 9.58 -5.16
N HIS A 22 3.08 10.14 -6.26
CA HIS A 22 3.83 11.08 -7.10
C HIS A 22 4.16 12.37 -6.37
N LEU A 23 3.20 12.95 -5.64
CA LEU A 23 3.43 14.15 -4.84
C LEU A 23 4.51 13.93 -3.78
N GLN A 24 4.43 12.81 -3.07
CA GLN A 24 5.46 12.45 -2.10
C GLN A 24 6.84 12.36 -2.75
N ASN A 25 6.95 11.68 -3.89
CA ASN A 25 8.22 11.50 -4.58
C ASN A 25 8.76 12.81 -5.18
N PHE A 26 7.86 13.74 -5.53
CA PHE A 26 8.22 15.09 -5.93
C PHE A 26 8.78 15.92 -4.75
N LEU A 27 8.15 15.84 -3.58
CA LEU A 27 8.57 16.57 -2.38
C LEU A 27 9.83 15.98 -1.72
N VAL A 28 9.93 14.65 -1.70
CA VAL A 28 11.05 13.91 -1.12
C VAL A 28 11.49 12.85 -2.15
N PRO A 29 12.39 13.22 -3.07
CA PRO A 29 12.82 12.35 -4.16
C PRO A 29 13.32 10.99 -3.65
N ASN A 30 12.90 9.92 -4.32
CA ASN A 30 13.24 8.52 -4.03
C ASN A 30 12.76 7.98 -2.67
N SER A 31 11.99 8.73 -1.88
CA SER A 31 11.49 8.25 -0.57
C SER A 31 10.65 6.98 -0.64
N THR A 32 10.09 6.69 -1.81
CA THR A 32 9.30 5.49 -2.09
C THR A 32 10.15 4.29 -2.53
N SER A 33 11.46 4.50 -2.76
CA SER A 33 12.40 3.51 -3.30
C SER A 33 13.66 3.34 -2.43
N TRP A 34 13.70 3.98 -1.25
CA TRP A 34 14.82 3.82 -0.31
C TRP A 34 14.84 2.44 0.32
N LEU A 35 15.93 2.10 0.99
CA LEU A 35 16.07 0.86 1.76
C LEU A 35 14.92 0.68 2.77
N ILE A 36 14.52 1.77 3.44
CA ILE A 36 13.28 1.82 4.23
C ILE A 36 12.28 2.66 3.44
N GLN A 37 11.33 1.99 2.81
CA GLN A 37 10.35 2.65 1.96
C GLN A 37 9.21 3.25 2.80
N PHE A 38 9.09 4.57 2.78
CA PHE A 38 7.95 5.27 3.37
C PHE A 38 6.99 5.69 2.25
N ARG A 39 5.91 4.95 2.06
CA ARG A 39 4.85 5.30 1.10
C ARG A 39 3.62 5.82 1.83
N ALA A 40 3.46 7.14 1.91
CA ALA A 40 2.30 7.74 2.59
C ALA A 40 0.96 7.31 1.98
N SER A 41 0.94 6.98 0.69
CA SER A 41 -0.23 6.43 0.00
C SER A 41 -0.70 5.07 0.54
N GLU A 42 0.20 4.29 1.17
CA GLU A 42 -0.19 3.02 1.81
C GLU A 42 -1.16 3.23 2.99
N ALA A 43 -1.18 4.43 3.59
CA ALA A 43 -2.21 4.77 4.57
C ALA A 43 -3.64 4.63 4.02
N LEU A 44 -3.83 4.78 2.71
CA LEU A 44 -5.13 4.58 2.05
C LEU A 44 -5.58 3.11 2.05
N CYS A 45 -4.69 2.14 2.30
CA CYS A 45 -5.07 0.73 2.45
C CYS A 45 -6.12 0.52 3.55
N VAL A 46 -6.15 1.42 4.53
CA VAL A 46 -7.19 1.47 5.57
C VAL A 46 -8.62 1.55 5.00
N LEU A 47 -8.80 2.13 3.80
CA LEU A 47 -10.11 2.19 3.15
C LEU A 47 -10.70 0.81 2.83
N ALA A 48 -9.85 -0.22 2.72
CA ALA A 48 -10.32 -1.60 2.55
C ALA A 48 -11.14 -2.12 3.74
N LEU A 49 -10.98 -1.52 4.93
CA LEU A 49 -11.80 -1.81 6.10
C LEU A 49 -13.25 -1.30 5.92
N PHE A 50 -13.47 -0.30 5.08
CA PHE A 50 -14.76 0.38 4.93
C PHE A 50 -15.47 0.05 3.61
N THR A 51 -14.72 -0.17 2.53
CA THR A 51 -15.31 -0.40 1.21
C THR A 51 -14.54 -1.45 0.41
N PRO A 52 -15.24 -2.38 -0.29
CA PRO A 52 -14.58 -3.31 -1.19
C PRO A 52 -14.02 -2.64 -2.45
N ALA A 53 -14.45 -1.40 -2.77
CA ALA A 53 -13.93 -0.63 -3.89
C ALA A 53 -12.45 -0.22 -3.70
N ALA A 54 -11.96 -0.23 -2.46
CA ALA A 54 -10.56 0.06 -2.15
C ALA A 54 -9.61 -0.98 -2.76
N LEU A 55 -9.99 -2.26 -2.78
CA LEU A 55 -9.15 -3.32 -3.34
C LEU A 55 -8.74 -3.06 -4.80
N PRO A 56 -9.67 -2.94 -5.77
CA PRO A 56 -9.28 -2.64 -7.15
C PRO A 56 -8.70 -1.22 -7.31
N GLY A 57 -9.20 -0.25 -6.54
CA GLY A 57 -8.72 1.13 -6.62
C GLY A 57 -7.24 1.24 -6.27
N LEU A 58 -6.84 0.75 -5.11
CA LEU A 58 -5.46 0.81 -4.64
C LEU A 58 -4.52 -0.04 -5.50
N THR A 59 -4.97 -1.25 -5.90
CA THR A 59 -4.17 -2.11 -6.77
C THR A 59 -3.87 -1.44 -8.11
N ILE A 60 -4.89 -0.85 -8.75
CA ILE A 60 -4.71 -0.12 -10.02
C ILE A 60 -3.90 1.15 -9.81
N GLY A 61 -4.12 1.89 -8.72
CA GLY A 61 -3.34 3.08 -8.38
C GLY A 61 -1.86 2.78 -8.20
N CYS A 62 -1.53 1.69 -7.50
CA CYS A 62 -0.17 1.20 -7.33
C CYS A 62 0.45 0.76 -8.67
N LEU A 63 -0.30 0.01 -9.48
CA LEU A 63 0.13 -0.41 -10.80
C LEU A 63 0.48 0.78 -11.70
N LEU A 64 -0.40 1.76 -11.79
CA LEU A 64 -0.19 2.95 -12.61
C LEU A 64 1.01 3.78 -12.11
N TYR A 65 1.17 3.90 -10.80
CA TYR A 65 2.34 4.58 -10.23
C TYR A 65 3.63 3.87 -10.65
N ASN A 66 3.75 2.57 -10.42
CA ASN A 66 4.96 1.82 -10.72
C ASN A 66 5.27 1.80 -12.24
N LEU A 67 4.25 1.78 -13.09
CA LEU A 67 4.43 1.90 -14.55
C LEU A 67 4.88 3.29 -15.00
N SER A 68 4.53 4.34 -14.27
CA SER A 68 4.84 5.73 -14.64
C SER A 68 6.11 6.26 -13.99
N PHE A 69 6.61 5.59 -12.94
CA PHE A 69 7.78 6.04 -12.20
C PHE A 69 9.07 5.50 -12.83
N ALA A 70 9.89 6.40 -13.37
CA ALA A 70 11.14 6.03 -14.06
C ALA A 70 12.18 5.33 -13.15
N GLY A 71 12.08 5.47 -11.83
CA GLY A 71 12.93 4.81 -10.84
C GLY A 71 12.41 3.47 -10.33
N ALA A 72 11.27 2.98 -10.86
CA ALA A 72 10.73 1.67 -10.49
C ALA A 72 11.59 0.54 -11.04
N LEU A 73 11.70 -0.55 -10.28
CA LEU A 73 12.34 -1.77 -10.77
C LEU A 73 11.46 -2.45 -11.84
N PRO A 74 12.06 -3.24 -12.73
CA PRO A 74 11.32 -3.87 -13.83
C PRO A 74 10.13 -4.74 -13.41
N LEU A 75 10.13 -5.29 -12.20
CA LEU A 75 9.05 -6.12 -11.66
C LEU A 75 8.11 -5.38 -10.69
N ASP A 76 8.46 -4.16 -10.26
CA ASP A 76 7.70 -3.36 -9.29
C ASP A 76 6.19 -3.24 -9.65
N PHE A 77 5.88 -3.10 -10.96
CA PHE A 77 4.49 -2.98 -11.37
C PHE A 77 3.68 -4.26 -11.12
N LEU A 78 4.30 -5.43 -11.15
CA LEU A 78 3.66 -6.71 -10.84
C LEU A 78 3.72 -7.00 -9.34
N VAL A 79 4.92 -6.98 -8.77
CA VAL A 79 5.18 -7.38 -7.38
C VAL A 79 4.49 -6.44 -6.40
N GLY A 80 4.71 -5.12 -6.54
CA GLY A 80 4.10 -4.13 -5.66
C GLY A 80 2.58 -4.08 -5.78
N SER A 81 2.04 -4.19 -7.02
CA SER A 81 0.57 -4.21 -7.21
C SER A 81 -0.06 -5.48 -6.66
N PHE A 82 0.59 -6.63 -6.80
CA PHE A 82 0.12 -7.89 -6.24
C PHE A 82 0.19 -7.89 -4.71
N ALA A 83 1.24 -7.32 -4.13
CA ALA A 83 1.36 -7.12 -2.68
C ALA A 83 0.21 -6.25 -2.15
N THR A 84 -0.07 -5.12 -2.80
CA THR A 84 -1.21 -4.23 -2.46
C THR A 84 -2.55 -4.94 -2.59
N PHE A 85 -2.73 -5.77 -3.62
CA PHE A 85 -3.95 -6.58 -3.79
C PHE A 85 -4.16 -7.54 -2.62
N LEU A 86 -3.13 -8.31 -2.25
CA LEU A 86 -3.21 -9.26 -1.13
C LEU A 86 -3.41 -8.54 0.21
N ALA A 87 -2.72 -7.43 0.43
CA ALA A 87 -2.85 -6.61 1.62
C ALA A 87 -4.28 -6.09 1.79
N CYS A 88 -4.82 -5.42 0.76
CA CYS A 88 -6.18 -4.86 0.79
C CYS A 88 -7.25 -5.96 0.91
N GLY A 89 -7.06 -7.10 0.22
CA GLY A 89 -7.94 -8.25 0.34
C GLY A 89 -8.00 -8.78 1.76
N SER A 90 -6.83 -9.00 2.37
CA SER A 90 -6.70 -9.47 3.76
C SER A 90 -7.28 -8.48 4.76
N MET A 91 -7.01 -7.17 4.60
CA MET A 91 -7.62 -6.13 5.41
C MET A 91 -9.15 -6.14 5.30
N GLY A 92 -9.68 -6.29 4.10
CA GLY A 92 -11.12 -6.39 3.86
C GLY A 92 -11.77 -7.57 4.57
N LEU A 93 -11.08 -8.70 4.70
CA LEU A 93 -11.53 -9.86 5.47
C LEU A 93 -11.43 -9.61 6.97
N MET A 94 -10.44 -8.84 7.41
CA MET A 94 -10.16 -8.54 8.81
C MET A 94 -10.84 -7.27 9.35
N ARG A 95 -11.93 -6.81 8.75
CA ARG A 95 -12.65 -5.56 9.14
C ARG A 95 -13.02 -5.48 10.62
N ARG A 96 -13.23 -6.62 11.27
CA ARG A 96 -13.57 -6.70 12.70
C ARG A 96 -12.37 -6.44 13.61
N PHE A 97 -11.15 -6.58 13.08
CA PHE A 97 -9.90 -6.46 13.83
C PHE A 97 -8.98 -5.41 13.16
N PRO A 98 -9.29 -4.10 13.30
CA PRO A 98 -8.57 -3.06 12.56
C PRO A 98 -7.08 -2.98 12.90
N LEU A 99 -6.70 -3.17 14.17
CA LEU A 99 -5.29 -3.09 14.56
C LEU A 99 -4.42 -4.16 13.87
N PRO A 100 -4.71 -5.48 13.95
CA PRO A 100 -3.92 -6.46 13.21
C PRO A 100 -4.09 -6.34 11.69
N ALA A 101 -5.22 -5.84 11.20
CA ALA A 101 -5.40 -5.60 9.77
C ALA A 101 -4.40 -4.58 9.21
N LEU A 102 -4.03 -3.56 9.99
CA LEU A 102 -3.02 -2.58 9.60
C LEU A 102 -1.62 -3.18 9.38
N ALA A 103 -1.34 -4.37 9.88
CA ALA A 103 -0.06 -5.03 9.64
C ALA A 103 -0.01 -5.78 8.31
N MET A 104 -1.15 -5.97 7.63
CA MET A 104 -1.20 -6.77 6.39
C MET A 104 -0.37 -6.18 5.24
N PRO A 105 -0.39 -4.86 4.96
CA PRO A 105 0.51 -4.29 3.96
C PRO A 105 1.98 -4.50 4.29
N ALA A 106 2.38 -4.32 5.53
CA ALA A 106 3.76 -4.57 5.97
C ALA A 106 4.17 -6.04 5.77
N LEU A 107 3.26 -6.98 6.01
CA LEU A 107 3.51 -8.41 5.80
C LEU A 107 3.72 -8.72 4.31
N PHE A 108 2.78 -8.32 3.46
CA PHE A 108 2.82 -8.67 2.04
C PHE A 108 3.89 -7.89 1.28
N ASN A 109 4.05 -6.59 1.52
CA ASN A 109 5.13 -5.80 0.93
C ASN A 109 6.49 -6.25 1.46
N GLY A 110 6.62 -6.50 2.76
CA GLY A 110 7.84 -7.04 3.34
C GLY A 110 8.30 -8.32 2.65
N ILE A 111 7.40 -9.27 2.43
CA ILE A 111 7.74 -10.55 1.78
C ILE A 111 7.99 -10.36 0.28
N LEU A 112 7.04 -9.75 -0.44
CA LEU A 112 7.08 -9.73 -1.91
C LEU A 112 8.06 -8.69 -2.45
N VAL A 113 7.99 -7.45 -1.95
CA VAL A 113 8.93 -6.39 -2.36
C VAL A 113 10.32 -6.65 -1.75
N GLY A 114 10.41 -7.17 -0.53
CA GLY A 114 11.68 -7.58 0.06
C GLY A 114 12.38 -8.69 -0.74
N TRP A 115 11.62 -9.65 -1.27
CA TRP A 115 12.12 -10.66 -2.19
C TRP A 115 12.64 -10.03 -3.49
N GLU A 116 11.87 -9.13 -4.10
CA GLU A 116 12.25 -8.40 -5.30
C GLU A 116 13.54 -7.60 -5.10
N LEU A 117 13.62 -6.79 -4.04
CA LEU A 117 14.82 -6.00 -3.71
C LEU A 117 16.05 -6.87 -3.55
N THR A 118 15.89 -8.05 -2.96
CA THR A 118 17.01 -8.99 -2.79
C THR A 118 17.51 -9.54 -4.11
N LEU A 119 16.62 -9.77 -5.08
CA LEU A 119 17.02 -10.20 -6.43
C LEU A 119 17.83 -9.14 -7.18
N TYR A 120 17.48 -7.86 -7.01
CA TYR A 120 18.12 -6.77 -7.75
C TYR A 120 19.37 -6.20 -7.04
N PHE A 121 19.39 -6.18 -5.73
CA PHE A 121 20.43 -5.52 -4.93
C PHE A 121 21.27 -6.44 -4.04
N GLY A 122 21.03 -7.74 -4.10
CA GLY A 122 21.84 -8.71 -3.34
C GLY A 122 23.27 -8.77 -3.87
N GLU A 123 24.23 -8.19 -3.15
CA GLU A 123 25.67 -8.12 -3.55
C GLU A 123 26.29 -9.50 -3.85
N ASN A 124 25.85 -10.55 -3.14
CA ASN A 124 26.31 -11.94 -3.32
C ASN A 124 25.21 -12.83 -3.93
N GLY A 125 24.28 -12.25 -4.70
CA GLY A 125 23.09 -12.93 -5.17
C GLY A 125 22.03 -13.10 -4.06
N PHE A 126 21.04 -13.94 -4.31
CA PHE A 126 19.96 -14.18 -3.35
C PHE A 126 20.46 -15.00 -2.16
N THR A 127 20.42 -14.41 -0.97
CA THR A 127 20.65 -15.09 0.30
C THR A 127 19.50 -14.88 1.26
N MET A 128 19.21 -15.84 2.15
CA MET A 128 18.14 -15.70 3.15
C MET A 128 18.41 -14.54 4.13
N ALA A 129 19.66 -14.23 4.41
CA ALA A 129 20.03 -13.10 5.27
C ALA A 129 19.71 -11.77 4.58
N ALA A 130 20.08 -11.59 3.30
CA ALA A 130 19.76 -10.40 2.51
C ALA A 130 18.23 -10.24 2.35
N PHE A 131 17.52 -11.33 2.06
CA PHE A 131 16.07 -11.32 2.00
C PHE A 131 15.44 -10.89 3.33
N GLY A 132 15.85 -11.48 4.45
CA GLY A 132 15.35 -11.11 5.76
C GLY A 132 15.58 -9.64 6.10
N LEU A 133 16.73 -9.09 5.73
CA LEU A 133 17.05 -7.68 5.92
C LEU A 133 16.14 -6.78 5.06
N SER A 134 16.03 -7.04 3.77
CA SER A 134 15.18 -6.28 2.83
C SER A 134 13.71 -6.33 3.26
N ALA A 135 13.21 -7.52 3.60
CA ALA A 135 11.84 -7.71 4.09
C ALA A 135 11.56 -6.91 5.37
N LEU A 136 12.50 -6.92 6.31
CA LEU A 136 12.37 -6.16 7.56
C LEU A 136 12.39 -4.65 7.33
N GLN A 137 13.26 -4.16 6.44
CA GLN A 137 13.36 -2.74 6.11
C GLN A 137 12.06 -2.23 5.48
N VAL A 138 11.49 -2.96 4.50
CA VAL A 138 10.20 -2.62 3.90
C VAL A 138 9.10 -2.66 4.95
N ALA A 139 9.03 -3.73 5.75
CA ALA A 139 7.99 -3.89 6.77
C ALA A 139 8.02 -2.77 7.82
N ILE A 140 9.20 -2.30 8.26
CA ILE A 140 9.32 -1.20 9.22
C ILE A 140 8.74 0.10 8.64
N GLY A 141 9.07 0.44 7.39
CA GLY A 141 8.53 1.63 6.72
C GLY A 141 7.02 1.59 6.60
N GLU A 142 6.46 0.46 6.18
CA GLU A 142 5.03 0.22 6.07
C GLU A 142 4.32 0.31 7.43
N LEU A 143 4.85 -0.35 8.46
CA LEU A 143 4.29 -0.28 9.82
C LEU A 143 4.27 1.15 10.34
N ALA A 144 5.35 1.92 10.14
CA ALA A 144 5.42 3.31 10.55
C ALA A 144 4.28 4.13 9.90
N VAL A 145 4.08 4.01 8.60
CA VAL A 145 3.02 4.73 7.87
C VAL A 145 1.62 4.28 8.32
N LEU A 146 1.40 2.98 8.42
CA LEU A 146 0.08 2.43 8.72
C LEU A 146 -0.37 2.68 10.15
N TYR A 147 0.52 2.54 11.13
CA TYR A 147 0.17 2.79 12.53
C TYR A 147 0.19 4.29 12.91
N THR A 148 0.72 5.16 12.06
CA THR A 148 0.61 6.62 12.23
C THR A 148 -0.50 7.18 11.34
N LEU A 149 -0.24 7.38 10.05
CA LEU A 149 -1.17 7.99 9.10
C LEU A 149 -2.41 7.12 8.86
N GLY A 150 -2.21 5.81 8.68
CA GLY A 150 -3.32 4.86 8.48
C GLY A 150 -4.25 4.81 9.69
N TRP A 151 -3.70 4.73 10.90
CA TRP A 151 -4.50 4.73 12.13
C TRP A 151 -5.22 6.05 12.35
N LEU A 152 -4.58 7.18 12.06
CA LEU A 152 -5.21 8.49 12.11
C LEU A 152 -6.39 8.57 11.14
N LEU A 153 -6.20 8.12 9.90
CA LEU A 153 -7.25 8.06 8.88
C LEU A 153 -8.41 7.16 9.34
N TYR A 154 -8.12 5.95 9.84
CA TYR A 154 -9.13 5.05 10.39
C TYR A 154 -9.96 5.71 11.49
N ARG A 155 -9.29 6.32 12.46
CA ARG A 155 -9.98 7.02 13.57
C ARG A 155 -10.83 8.17 13.07
N THR A 156 -10.33 8.97 12.15
CA THR A 156 -11.09 10.09 11.57
C THR A 156 -12.33 9.58 10.86
N MET A 157 -12.18 8.60 9.98
CA MET A 157 -13.30 8.01 9.23
C MET A 157 -14.38 7.41 10.13
N THR A 158 -13.99 6.78 11.24
CA THR A 158 -14.94 6.19 12.19
C THR A 158 -15.59 7.24 13.10
N LYS A 159 -14.80 8.15 13.68
CA LYS A 159 -15.33 9.15 14.63
C LYS A 159 -16.24 10.18 13.98
N THR A 160 -15.92 10.63 12.76
CA THR A 160 -16.72 11.62 12.03
C THR A 160 -17.93 11.01 11.30
N GLY A 161 -18.04 9.69 11.26
CA GLY A 161 -19.05 8.99 10.47
C GLY A 161 -18.88 9.14 8.96
N MET A 162 -17.73 9.66 8.49
CA MET A 162 -17.44 9.86 7.06
C MET A 162 -17.51 8.54 6.29
N ALA A 163 -17.07 7.44 6.88
CA ALA A 163 -17.15 6.13 6.24
C ALA A 163 -18.59 5.78 5.80
N ARG A 164 -19.59 6.04 6.65
CA ARG A 164 -21.00 5.81 6.32
C ARG A 164 -21.53 6.81 5.28
N ARG A 165 -21.08 8.06 5.32
CA ARG A 165 -21.54 9.10 4.37
C ARG A 165 -21.01 8.87 2.98
N ILE A 166 -19.76 8.37 2.85
CA ILE A 166 -19.10 8.18 1.56
C ILE A 166 -19.41 6.80 0.97
N PHE A 167 -19.41 5.75 1.78
CA PHE A 167 -19.46 4.35 1.31
C PHE A 167 -20.75 3.62 1.69
N GLY A 168 -21.64 4.23 2.47
CA GLY A 168 -22.91 3.65 2.94
C GLY A 168 -24.04 3.65 1.93
#